data_cc25a0701f0edf09ce7800411f299e87
#
_entry.id   cc25a0701f0edf09ce7800411f299e87
#
_cell.length_a   1.000
_cell.length_b   1.000
_cell.length_c   1.000
_cell.angle_alpha   90.00
_cell.angle_beta   90.00
_cell.angle_gamma   90.00
#
_symmetry.space_group_name_H-M   'P 1'
#
loop_
_entity.id
_entity.type
_entity.pdbx_description
1 polymer ?
#
loop_
_entity_poly.entity_id
_entity_poly.type
_entity_poly.pdbx_seq_one_letter_code
_entity_poly.pdbx_strand_id
1 'polypeptide(L)'
;MRELRKRVGMVFQSFNLFPHLTALENVMKAPMVVKGMAADDAKRKALALLGKVGLGAHTQHYPSQLSGGQQQRAAIARALAMEPRVMLYDEPTSALDPGLVDEVLLVMKQLDDEGMTQIVVTHEMRFARDVADKVVFFEGGNIVESGSSEQMFSSPADERTRKFLKKFL
;
A
#
# COMPACT_ATOMS: atom_id res chain seq x y z
N MET A 1 19.46 0.48 -12.23
CA MET A 1 18.37 1.28 -11.61
C MET A 1 17.00 1.04 -12.23
N ARG A 2 16.79 1.08 -13.57
CA ARG A 2 15.49 0.86 -14.21
C ARG A 2 14.90 -0.54 -13.91
N GLU A 3 15.70 -1.60 -13.96
CA GLU A 3 15.23 -2.98 -13.72
C GLU A 3 14.79 -3.20 -12.26
N LEU A 4 15.48 -2.59 -11.29
CA LEU A 4 15.08 -2.66 -9.89
C LEU A 4 13.71 -2.02 -9.67
N ARG A 5 13.48 -0.83 -10.25
CA ARG A 5 12.21 -0.11 -10.12
C ARG A 5 11.00 -0.85 -10.71
N LYS A 6 11.22 -1.75 -11.67
CA LYS A 6 10.15 -2.62 -12.21
C LYS A 6 9.71 -3.70 -11.22
N ARG A 7 10.58 -4.04 -10.25
CA ARG A 7 10.34 -5.11 -9.27
C ARG A 7 9.84 -4.60 -7.93
N VAL A 8 9.76 -3.28 -7.76
CA VAL A 8 9.32 -2.63 -6.53
C VAL A 8 8.10 -1.77 -6.86
N GLY A 9 6.97 -2.09 -6.25
CA GLY A 9 5.79 -1.25 -6.26
C GLY A 9 5.91 -0.19 -5.17
N MET A 10 5.39 1.01 -5.40
CA MET A 10 5.35 2.06 -4.38
C MET A 10 3.98 2.73 -4.36
N VAL A 11 3.44 2.87 -3.16
CA VAL A 11 2.17 3.52 -2.86
C VAL A 11 2.47 4.68 -1.92
N PHE A 12 2.05 5.87 -2.29
CA PHE A 12 2.31 7.11 -1.56
C PHE A 12 1.09 7.54 -0.76
N GLN A 13 1.30 8.39 0.23
CA GLN A 13 0.26 9.05 0.99
C GLN A 13 -0.74 9.82 0.09
N SER A 14 -0.26 10.49 -0.95
CA SER A 14 -1.05 11.33 -1.87
C SER A 14 -1.51 10.56 -3.12
N PHE A 15 -2.02 9.37 -3.03
CA PHE A 15 -2.56 8.51 -4.11
C PHE A 15 -1.83 8.60 -5.48
N ASN A 16 -1.48 9.79 -5.96
CA ASN A 16 -0.74 10.09 -7.19
C ASN A 16 -1.34 9.45 -8.46
N LEU A 17 -2.66 9.34 -8.52
CA LEU A 17 -3.36 8.89 -9.73
C LEU A 17 -3.27 9.98 -10.81
N PHE A 18 -3.23 9.54 -12.07
CA PHE A 18 -3.34 10.46 -13.21
C PHE A 18 -4.77 10.99 -13.28
N PRO A 19 -5.01 12.29 -13.07
CA PRO A 19 -6.36 12.84 -12.90
C PRO A 19 -7.20 12.80 -14.20
N HIS A 20 -6.54 12.75 -15.34
CA HIS A 20 -7.16 12.68 -16.68
C HIS A 20 -7.39 11.26 -17.19
N LEU A 21 -7.07 10.24 -16.40
CA LEU A 21 -7.28 8.83 -16.71
C LEU A 21 -8.31 8.24 -15.73
N THR A 22 -9.13 7.32 -16.22
CA THR A 22 -10.01 6.50 -15.38
C THR A 22 -9.21 5.58 -14.46
N ALA A 23 -9.86 4.95 -13.47
CA ALA A 23 -9.23 3.95 -12.62
C ALA A 23 -8.63 2.81 -13.45
N LEU A 24 -9.36 2.32 -14.45
CA LEU A 24 -8.89 1.29 -15.37
C LEU A 24 -7.63 1.71 -16.13
N GLU A 25 -7.66 2.90 -16.74
CA GLU A 25 -6.53 3.43 -17.50
C GLU A 25 -5.30 3.71 -16.63
N ASN A 26 -5.50 4.18 -15.39
CA ASN A 26 -4.42 4.34 -14.41
C ASN A 26 -3.68 3.02 -14.17
N VAL A 27 -4.41 1.92 -14.04
CA VAL A 27 -3.83 0.59 -13.80
C VAL A 27 -3.19 0.01 -15.06
N MET A 28 -3.77 0.23 -16.24
CA MET A 28 -3.26 -0.27 -17.52
C MET A 28 -1.97 0.43 -17.97
N LYS A 29 -1.81 1.72 -17.64
CA LYS A 29 -0.79 2.59 -18.25
C LYS A 29 0.64 2.05 -18.14
N ALA A 30 1.06 1.69 -16.93
CA ALA A 30 2.44 1.25 -16.71
C ALA A 30 2.77 -0.10 -17.39
N PRO A 31 1.94 -1.15 -17.31
CA PRO A 31 2.15 -2.39 -18.06
C PRO A 31 2.29 -2.18 -19.57
N MET A 32 1.44 -1.33 -20.16
CA MET A 32 1.50 -1.04 -21.61
C MET A 32 2.79 -0.31 -21.98
N VAL A 33 3.14 0.77 -21.25
CA VAL A 33 4.27 1.63 -21.62
C VAL A 33 5.62 1.01 -21.24
N VAL A 34 5.70 0.34 -20.09
CA VAL A 34 6.98 -0.14 -19.55
C VAL A 34 7.28 -1.58 -19.94
N LYS A 35 6.26 -2.45 -19.99
CA LYS A 35 6.40 -3.87 -20.33
C LYS A 35 6.03 -4.16 -21.79
N GLY A 36 5.47 -3.20 -22.54
CA GLY A 36 5.00 -3.42 -23.90
C GLY A 36 3.78 -4.35 -23.98
N MET A 37 3.00 -4.45 -22.87
CA MET A 37 1.83 -5.35 -22.82
C MET A 37 0.76 -4.88 -23.82
N ALA A 38 0.15 -5.83 -24.54
CA ALA A 38 -0.96 -5.53 -25.43
C ALA A 38 -2.15 -4.94 -24.64
N ALA A 39 -2.91 -4.06 -25.31
CA ALA A 39 -4.00 -3.32 -24.64
C ALA A 39 -5.07 -4.25 -24.02
N ASP A 40 -5.44 -5.32 -24.73
CA ASP A 40 -6.44 -6.29 -24.23
C ASP A 40 -5.94 -7.08 -23.03
N ASP A 41 -4.66 -7.44 -22.98
CA ASP A 41 -4.04 -8.12 -21.86
C ASP A 41 -3.93 -7.19 -20.64
N ALA A 42 -3.51 -5.95 -20.88
CA ALA A 42 -3.45 -4.91 -19.85
C ALA A 42 -4.84 -4.64 -19.26
N LYS A 43 -5.87 -4.60 -20.12
CA LYS A 43 -7.27 -4.40 -19.70
C LYS A 43 -7.77 -5.56 -18.85
N ARG A 44 -7.58 -6.82 -19.27
CA ARG A 44 -7.97 -7.99 -18.48
C ARG A 44 -7.30 -8.00 -17.11
N LYS A 45 -6.00 -7.75 -17.08
CA LYS A 45 -5.22 -7.66 -15.84
C LYS A 45 -5.71 -6.54 -14.92
N ALA A 46 -5.94 -5.35 -15.49
CA ALA A 46 -6.39 -4.20 -14.71
C ALA A 46 -7.78 -4.42 -14.11
N LEU A 47 -8.71 -5.02 -14.87
CA LEU A 47 -10.05 -5.37 -14.38
C LEU A 47 -9.97 -6.37 -13.21
N ALA A 48 -9.13 -7.40 -13.32
CA ALA A 48 -8.92 -8.37 -12.25
C ALA A 48 -8.36 -7.71 -10.98
N LEU A 49 -7.36 -6.82 -11.12
CA LEU A 49 -6.76 -6.11 -10.00
C LEU A 49 -7.72 -5.11 -9.35
N LEU A 50 -8.49 -4.37 -10.16
CA LEU A 50 -9.52 -3.48 -9.61
C LEU A 50 -10.62 -4.26 -8.89
N GLY A 51 -11.02 -5.41 -9.41
CA GLY A 51 -11.92 -6.33 -8.70
C GLY A 51 -11.33 -6.79 -7.35
N LYS A 52 -10.06 -7.18 -7.34
CA LYS A 52 -9.32 -7.60 -6.14
C LYS A 52 -9.32 -6.55 -5.03
N VAL A 53 -9.18 -5.27 -5.37
CA VAL A 53 -9.20 -4.17 -4.40
C VAL A 53 -10.62 -3.60 -4.18
N GLY A 54 -11.68 -4.29 -4.62
CA GLY A 54 -13.07 -3.89 -4.41
C GLY A 54 -13.54 -2.71 -5.27
N LEU A 55 -12.90 -2.47 -6.42
CA LEU A 55 -13.23 -1.36 -7.34
C LEU A 55 -13.84 -1.83 -8.67
N GLY A 56 -14.38 -3.03 -8.73
CA GLY A 56 -14.96 -3.60 -9.96
C GLY A 56 -16.07 -2.73 -10.58
N ALA A 57 -16.91 -2.10 -9.74
CA ALA A 57 -17.97 -1.20 -10.19
C ALA A 57 -17.49 0.23 -10.53
N HIS A 58 -16.24 0.59 -10.21
CA HIS A 58 -15.70 1.94 -10.35
C HIS A 58 -14.62 2.07 -11.43
N THR A 59 -14.47 1.08 -12.30
CA THR A 59 -13.39 1.00 -13.29
C THR A 59 -13.33 2.20 -14.25
N GLN A 60 -14.48 2.78 -14.57
CA GLN A 60 -14.62 3.91 -15.50
C GLN A 60 -14.64 5.27 -14.79
N HIS A 61 -14.54 5.31 -13.45
CA HIS A 61 -14.52 6.56 -12.70
C HIS A 61 -13.13 7.22 -12.81
N TYR A 62 -13.15 8.54 -12.92
CA TYR A 62 -11.95 9.38 -12.78
C TYR A 62 -11.61 9.56 -11.29
N PRO A 63 -10.35 9.88 -10.95
CA PRO A 63 -9.96 10.11 -9.55
C PRO A 63 -10.86 11.08 -8.79
N SER A 64 -11.35 12.14 -9.43
CA SER A 64 -12.27 13.12 -8.84
C SER A 64 -13.66 12.55 -8.47
N GLN A 65 -14.00 11.38 -8.98
CA GLN A 65 -15.28 10.70 -8.72
C GLN A 65 -15.13 9.58 -7.68
N LEU A 66 -13.91 9.37 -7.16
CA LEU A 66 -13.57 8.34 -6.19
C LEU A 66 -13.36 8.94 -4.80
N SER A 67 -13.80 8.25 -3.76
CA SER A 67 -13.43 8.59 -2.38
C SER A 67 -11.92 8.45 -2.16
N GLY A 68 -11.37 9.04 -1.10
CA GLY A 68 -9.95 8.88 -0.76
C GLY A 68 -9.51 7.42 -0.65
N GLY A 69 -10.29 6.59 0.06
CA GLY A 69 -10.03 5.16 0.19
C GLY A 69 -10.10 4.42 -1.16
N GLN A 70 -11.05 4.79 -2.04
CA GLN A 70 -11.13 4.24 -3.40
C GLN A 70 -9.92 4.65 -4.24
N GLN A 71 -9.47 5.91 -4.15
CA GLN A 71 -8.27 6.37 -4.84
C GLN A 71 -7.02 5.61 -4.37
N GLN A 72 -6.87 5.40 -3.07
CA GLN A 72 -5.73 4.65 -2.52
C GLN A 72 -5.76 3.19 -2.97
N ARG A 73 -6.91 2.54 -2.95
CA ARG A 73 -7.04 1.17 -3.47
C ARG A 73 -6.75 1.08 -4.97
N ALA A 74 -7.12 2.09 -5.75
CA ALA A 74 -6.74 2.17 -7.16
C ALA A 74 -5.21 2.36 -7.34
N ALA A 75 -4.56 3.14 -6.46
CA ALA A 75 -3.10 3.29 -6.46
C ALA A 75 -2.39 1.97 -6.10
N ILE A 76 -2.93 1.19 -5.17
CA ILE A 76 -2.44 -0.17 -4.86
C ILE A 76 -2.58 -1.07 -6.09
N ALA A 77 -3.75 -1.12 -6.73
CA ALA A 77 -3.97 -1.90 -7.96
C ALA A 77 -3.01 -1.52 -9.08
N ARG A 78 -2.75 -0.21 -9.26
CA ARG A 78 -1.77 0.31 -10.23
C ARG A 78 -0.36 -0.20 -9.94
N ALA A 79 0.07 -0.20 -8.68
CA ALA A 79 1.38 -0.72 -8.30
C ALA A 79 1.49 -2.24 -8.55
N LEU A 80 0.45 -3.00 -8.18
CA LEU A 80 0.36 -4.45 -8.41
C LEU A 80 0.38 -4.83 -9.88
N ALA A 81 -0.11 -3.98 -10.79
CA ALA A 81 -0.14 -4.24 -12.22
C ALA A 81 1.25 -4.47 -12.83
N MET A 82 2.29 -3.94 -12.19
CA MET A 82 3.68 -4.17 -12.56
C MET A 82 4.25 -5.50 -12.05
N GLU A 83 3.48 -6.31 -11.30
CA GLU A 83 3.93 -7.57 -10.68
C GLU A 83 5.22 -7.39 -9.88
N PRO A 84 5.21 -6.48 -8.89
CA PRO A 84 6.38 -6.23 -8.09
C PRO A 84 6.69 -7.43 -7.18
N ARG A 85 7.96 -7.57 -6.79
CA ARG A 85 8.37 -8.54 -5.76
C ARG A 85 8.22 -7.99 -4.35
N VAL A 86 8.21 -6.66 -4.22
CA VAL A 86 8.09 -5.96 -2.94
C VAL A 86 7.18 -4.76 -3.16
N MET A 87 6.25 -4.54 -2.23
CA MET A 87 5.44 -3.34 -2.15
C MET A 87 5.97 -2.43 -1.04
N LEU A 88 6.19 -1.16 -1.37
CA LEU A 88 6.53 -0.11 -0.41
C LEU A 88 5.31 0.77 -0.20
N TYR A 89 4.97 1.04 1.04
CA TYR A 89 3.88 1.95 1.42
C TYR A 89 4.45 3.08 2.29
N ASP A 90 4.20 4.30 1.86
CA ASP A 90 4.59 5.51 2.58
C ASP A 90 3.32 6.18 3.12
N GLU A 91 3.01 5.91 4.39
CA GLU A 91 1.83 6.36 5.11
C GLU A 91 0.52 6.24 4.29
N PRO A 92 0.12 5.05 3.85
CA PRO A 92 -0.96 4.87 2.87
C PRO A 92 -2.35 5.31 3.36
N THR A 93 -2.52 5.54 4.66
CA THR A 93 -3.81 5.90 5.28
C THR A 93 -3.86 7.34 5.79
N SER A 94 -2.73 8.06 5.85
CA SER A 94 -2.64 9.39 6.48
C SER A 94 -3.51 10.47 5.84
N ALA A 95 -3.86 10.32 4.56
CA ALA A 95 -4.70 11.27 3.81
C ALA A 95 -6.19 10.85 3.78
N LEU A 96 -6.57 9.85 4.58
CA LEU A 96 -7.91 9.28 4.58
C LEU A 96 -8.71 9.71 5.81
N ASP A 97 -10.03 9.84 5.61
CA ASP A 97 -10.96 9.89 6.74
C ASP A 97 -10.92 8.58 7.53
N PRO A 98 -11.05 8.62 8.88
CA PRO A 98 -10.95 7.42 9.72
C PRO A 98 -11.84 6.26 9.29
N GLY A 99 -13.04 6.55 8.77
CA GLY A 99 -13.97 5.51 8.29
C GLY A 99 -13.56 4.81 7.00
N LEU A 100 -12.52 5.29 6.30
CA LEU A 100 -12.02 4.70 5.05
C LEU A 100 -10.68 3.96 5.22
N VAL A 101 -10.08 4.07 6.40
CA VAL A 101 -8.76 3.47 6.71
C VAL A 101 -8.83 1.94 6.63
N ASP A 102 -9.85 1.36 7.27
CA ASP A 102 -9.98 -0.09 7.37
C ASP A 102 -10.08 -0.79 6.01
N GLU A 103 -10.73 -0.15 5.03
CA GLU A 103 -10.86 -0.70 3.68
C GLU A 103 -9.48 -0.84 2.97
N VAL A 104 -8.57 0.09 3.22
CA VAL A 104 -7.21 0.06 2.66
C VAL A 104 -6.35 -0.95 3.39
N LEU A 105 -6.40 -0.96 4.73
CA LEU A 105 -5.65 -1.91 5.56
C LEU A 105 -6.07 -3.36 5.29
N LEU A 106 -7.36 -3.60 5.03
CA LEU A 106 -7.87 -4.92 4.66
C LEU A 106 -7.25 -5.43 3.35
N VAL A 107 -7.15 -4.56 2.33
CA VAL A 107 -6.47 -4.91 1.07
C VAL A 107 -4.99 -5.22 1.30
N MET A 108 -4.30 -4.43 2.13
CA MET A 108 -2.89 -4.68 2.44
C MET A 108 -2.70 -6.01 3.19
N LYS A 109 -3.59 -6.31 4.15
CA LYS A 109 -3.59 -7.60 4.86
C LYS A 109 -3.85 -8.77 3.91
N GLN A 110 -4.82 -8.66 3.00
CA GLN A 110 -5.07 -9.70 1.99
C GLN A 110 -3.83 -9.98 1.14
N LEU A 111 -3.08 -8.94 0.75
CA LEU A 111 -1.83 -9.10 0.00
C LEU A 111 -0.74 -9.79 0.80
N ASP A 112 -0.68 -9.55 2.12
CA ASP A 112 0.22 -10.25 3.05
C ASP A 112 -0.14 -11.73 3.14
N ASP A 113 -1.41 -12.05 3.36
CA ASP A 113 -1.94 -13.43 3.39
C ASP A 113 -1.64 -14.20 2.09
N GLU A 114 -1.52 -13.50 0.96
CA GLU A 114 -1.11 -14.06 -0.35
C GLU A 114 0.43 -14.16 -0.52
N GLY A 115 1.22 -13.80 0.49
CA GLY A 115 2.68 -13.89 0.49
C GLY A 115 3.40 -12.73 -0.20
N MET A 116 2.75 -11.57 -0.36
CA MET A 116 3.39 -10.37 -0.87
C MET A 116 4.32 -9.76 0.17
N THR A 117 5.61 -9.67 -0.13
CA THR A 117 6.54 -8.93 0.71
C THR A 117 6.20 -7.44 0.73
N GLN A 118 5.99 -6.89 1.92
CA GLN A 118 5.58 -5.51 2.11
C GLN A 118 6.52 -4.78 3.08
N ILE A 119 6.85 -3.53 2.79
CA ILE A 119 7.50 -2.60 3.72
C ILE A 119 6.56 -1.42 3.89
N VAL A 120 6.14 -1.16 5.11
CA VAL A 120 5.09 -0.19 5.41
C VAL A 120 5.60 0.83 6.41
N VAL A 121 5.59 2.11 6.03
CA VAL A 121 5.71 3.23 6.96
C VAL A 121 4.30 3.61 7.36
N THR A 122 3.97 3.53 8.65
CA THR A 122 2.61 3.77 9.14
C THR A 122 2.59 4.22 10.60
N HIS A 123 1.53 4.91 10.96
CA HIS A 123 1.13 5.20 12.34
C HIS A 123 -0.04 4.32 12.83
N GLU A 124 -0.51 3.39 12.00
CA GLU A 124 -1.55 2.42 12.35
C GLU A 124 -0.95 1.29 13.21
N MET A 125 -0.80 1.55 14.49
CA MET A 125 -0.08 0.62 15.40
C MET A 125 -0.79 -0.71 15.57
N ARG A 126 -2.13 -0.74 15.51
CA ARG A 126 -2.90 -2.00 15.57
C ARG A 126 -2.62 -2.86 14.35
N PHE A 127 -2.65 -2.28 13.15
CA PHE A 127 -2.32 -2.98 11.92
C PHE A 127 -0.88 -3.52 11.95
N ALA A 128 0.09 -2.67 12.34
CA ALA A 128 1.50 -3.10 12.45
C ALA A 128 1.68 -4.27 13.43
N ARG A 129 0.98 -4.24 14.58
CA ARG A 129 1.01 -5.33 15.56
C ARG A 129 0.44 -6.64 15.00
N ASP A 130 -0.68 -6.55 14.28
CA ASP A 130 -1.47 -7.73 13.89
C ASP A 130 -0.96 -8.39 12.60
N VAL A 131 -0.17 -7.67 11.77
CA VAL A 131 0.25 -8.11 10.42
C VAL A 131 1.77 -8.20 10.27
N ALA A 132 2.56 -7.36 10.96
CA ALA A 132 3.99 -7.32 10.68
C ALA A 132 4.77 -8.48 11.31
N ASP A 133 5.60 -9.16 10.54
CA ASP A 133 6.60 -10.12 11.03
C ASP A 133 7.72 -9.38 11.81
N LYS A 134 8.11 -8.21 11.31
CA LYS A 134 9.19 -7.40 11.86
C LYS A 134 8.79 -5.94 11.93
N VAL A 135 9.05 -5.32 13.07
CA VAL A 135 8.83 -3.90 13.32
C VAL A 135 10.16 -3.20 13.54
N VAL A 136 10.29 -2.00 13.00
CA VAL A 136 11.48 -1.14 13.17
C VAL A 136 11.00 0.23 13.63
N PHE A 137 11.47 0.68 14.79
CA PHE A 137 11.20 2.02 15.30
C PHE A 137 12.32 2.98 14.89
N PHE A 138 11.91 4.06 14.22
CA PHE A 138 12.81 5.13 13.77
C PHE A 138 12.56 6.41 14.56
N GLU A 139 13.63 7.08 14.97
CA GLU A 139 13.58 8.41 15.56
C GLU A 139 14.82 9.22 15.18
N GLY A 140 14.64 10.46 14.72
CA GLY A 140 15.74 11.34 14.35
C GLY A 140 16.65 10.78 13.25
N GLY A 141 16.11 10.01 12.31
CA GLY A 141 16.86 9.41 11.20
C GLY A 141 17.65 8.14 11.56
N ASN A 142 17.52 7.65 12.81
CA ASN A 142 18.23 6.46 13.30
C ASN A 142 17.25 5.34 13.66
N ILE A 143 17.69 4.10 13.45
CA ILE A 143 16.99 2.94 14.00
C ILE A 143 17.22 2.92 15.50
N VAL A 144 16.14 3.03 16.27
CA VAL A 144 16.16 2.97 17.75
C VAL A 144 16.09 1.54 18.21
N GLU A 145 15.12 0.80 17.66
CA GLU A 145 14.87 -0.59 18.03
C GLU A 145 14.28 -1.35 16.84
N SER A 146 14.54 -2.65 16.76
CA SER A 146 13.90 -3.54 15.81
C SER A 146 13.74 -4.94 16.39
N GLY A 147 12.59 -5.57 16.10
CA GLY A 147 12.28 -6.92 16.59
C GLY A 147 11.05 -7.50 15.91
N SER A 148 10.61 -8.67 16.39
CA SER A 148 9.31 -9.21 16.00
C SER A 148 8.19 -8.30 16.49
N SER A 149 7.02 -8.38 15.85
CA SER A 149 5.84 -7.63 16.31
C SER A 149 5.55 -7.90 17.79
N GLU A 150 5.53 -9.17 18.18
CA GLU A 150 5.29 -9.56 19.59
C GLU A 150 6.26 -8.88 20.56
N GLN A 151 7.57 -8.92 20.28
CA GLN A 151 8.59 -8.28 21.14
C GLN A 151 8.37 -6.76 21.21
N MET A 152 8.21 -6.12 20.06
CA MET A 152 8.12 -4.66 19.98
C MET A 152 6.87 -4.10 20.66
N PHE A 153 5.74 -4.78 20.61
CA PHE A 153 4.47 -4.32 21.17
C PHE A 153 4.23 -4.80 22.61
N SER A 154 4.81 -5.93 23.04
CA SER A 154 4.59 -6.48 24.39
C SER A 154 5.70 -6.12 25.37
N SER A 155 6.97 -6.10 24.93
CA SER A 155 8.13 -5.89 25.80
C SER A 155 9.27 -5.16 25.11
N PRO A 156 9.05 -3.91 24.63
CA PRO A 156 10.11 -3.14 23.98
C PRO A 156 11.26 -2.85 24.96
N ALA A 157 12.49 -3.02 24.50
CA ALA A 157 13.68 -2.86 25.31
C ALA A 157 14.08 -1.38 25.50
N ASP A 158 13.93 -0.56 24.45
CA ASP A 158 14.28 0.88 24.51
C ASP A 158 13.15 1.70 25.15
N GLU A 159 13.52 2.63 26.03
CA GLU A 159 12.56 3.50 26.71
C GLU A 159 11.81 4.42 25.75
N ARG A 160 12.43 4.87 24.67
CA ARG A 160 11.82 5.72 23.63
C ARG A 160 10.72 4.95 22.90
N THR A 161 10.96 3.69 22.58
CA THR A 161 9.97 2.79 22.00
C THR A 161 8.76 2.64 22.92
N ARG A 162 8.99 2.36 24.21
CA ARG A 162 7.93 2.27 25.22
C ARG A 162 7.11 3.55 25.33
N LYS A 163 7.80 4.70 25.37
CA LYS A 163 7.15 6.01 25.47
C LYS A 163 6.32 6.35 24.21
N PHE A 164 6.82 5.97 23.05
CA PHE A 164 6.09 6.15 21.78
C PHE A 164 4.81 5.29 21.76
N LEU A 165 4.94 3.99 22.02
CA LEU A 165 3.81 3.05 21.93
C LEU A 165 2.69 3.35 22.94
N LYS A 166 3.03 3.86 24.15
CA LYS A 166 2.02 4.29 25.14
C LYS A 166 1.04 5.35 24.66
N LYS A 167 1.33 6.03 23.55
CA LYS A 167 0.42 7.04 22.96
C LYS A 167 -0.64 6.42 22.06
N PHE A 168 -0.46 5.17 21.64
CA PHE A 168 -1.29 4.49 20.62
C PHE A 168 -1.95 3.20 21.12
N LEU A 169 -1.48 2.68 22.24
CA LEU A 169 -1.99 1.48 22.92
C LEU A 169 -2.54 1.83 24.30
#